data_00727927a77a63fbcaf503026225434b
#
_entry.id   00727927a77a63fbcaf503026225434b
#
_cell.length_a   1.000
_cell.length_b   1.000
_cell.length_c   1.000
_cell.angle_alpha   90.00
_cell.angle_beta   90.00
_cell.angle_gamma   90.00
#
_symmetry.space_group_name_H-M   'P 1'
#
loop_
_entity.id
_entity.type
_entity.pdbx_description
1 polymer ?
#
loop_
_entity_poly.entity_id
_entity_poly.type
_entity_poly.pdbx_seq_one_letter_code
_entity_poly.pdbx_strand_id
1 'polypeptide(L)'
;SQVGQFSRSKEALRLNKDTFLVWDEQLFLHTTKDVFDEDKQRIGSITTQVHLPQLTRRFRAIRSIGETGEFILCAAPEKGRHEMACLISQVDGVKFRHLIPDESIPSRSYPLDRKSGVSATIDYRQVPVIEAYSSLQSIGLTMTLKLDEEELFKPVAEKLKDIIIYLAALIIAEILLLNWFVRKLIQ
;
A
#
# COMPACT_ATOMS: atom_id res chain seq x y z
N SER A 1 12.35 41.06 -3.83
CA SER A 1 11.27 40.06 -3.90
C SER A 1 11.84 38.78 -4.49
N GLN A 2 12.28 37.89 -3.61
CA GLN A 2 12.64 36.51 -3.98
C GLN A 2 11.35 35.72 -4.07
N VAL A 3 10.84 35.57 -5.29
CA VAL A 3 9.89 34.52 -5.60
C VAL A 3 10.68 33.21 -5.44
N GLY A 4 10.45 32.52 -4.33
CA GLY A 4 11.06 31.23 -4.10
C GLY A 4 10.70 30.30 -5.27
N GLN A 5 11.66 30.00 -6.12
CA GLN A 5 11.60 28.85 -6.98
C GLN A 5 11.51 27.64 -6.04
N PHE A 6 10.27 27.19 -5.82
CA PHE A 6 10.06 25.85 -5.26
C PHE A 6 10.80 24.89 -6.21
N SER A 7 11.94 24.43 -5.75
CA SER A 7 12.61 23.29 -6.35
C SER A 7 11.52 22.25 -6.58
N ARG A 8 11.30 21.87 -7.82
CA ARG A 8 10.41 20.76 -8.16
C ARG A 8 10.94 19.55 -7.40
N SER A 9 10.39 19.28 -6.22
CA SER A 9 10.70 18.08 -5.51
C SER A 9 10.37 16.95 -6.48
N LYS A 10 11.33 16.06 -6.70
CA LYS A 10 11.21 14.99 -7.70
C LYS A 10 10.09 14.00 -7.37
N GLU A 11 9.47 14.12 -6.20
CA GLU A 11 8.53 13.16 -5.61
C GLU A 11 7.21 13.86 -5.23
N ALA A 12 6.44 14.26 -6.22
CA ALA A 12 5.15 14.91 -6.05
C ALA A 12 4.05 14.19 -6.82
N LEU A 13 2.93 13.90 -6.14
CA LEU A 13 1.70 13.41 -6.76
C LEU A 13 0.78 14.58 -7.06
N ARG A 14 0.38 14.75 -8.29
CA ARG A 14 -0.61 15.73 -8.69
C ARG A 14 -2.01 15.20 -8.41
N LEU A 15 -2.72 15.81 -7.48
CA LEU A 15 -4.09 15.43 -7.10
C LEU A 15 -5.13 16.11 -7.99
N ASN A 16 -4.89 17.38 -8.33
CA ASN A 16 -5.69 18.16 -9.26
C ASN A 16 -4.85 19.27 -9.90
N LYS A 17 -5.50 20.19 -10.63
CA LYS A 17 -4.81 21.28 -11.35
C LYS A 17 -3.88 22.10 -10.45
N ASP A 18 -4.30 22.34 -9.22
CA ASP A 18 -3.70 23.33 -8.32
C ASP A 18 -3.13 22.70 -7.03
N THR A 19 -3.26 21.36 -6.85
CA THR A 19 -2.94 20.68 -5.59
C THR A 19 -2.02 19.50 -5.86
N PHE A 20 -0.95 19.43 -5.07
CA PHE A 20 0.08 18.38 -5.11
C PHE A 20 0.29 17.80 -3.72
N LEU A 21 0.41 16.46 -3.64
CA LEU A 21 0.94 15.78 -2.46
C LEU A 21 2.43 15.59 -2.66
N VAL A 22 3.22 16.16 -1.76
CA VAL A 22 4.69 16.18 -1.85
C VAL A 22 5.27 15.36 -0.72
N TRP A 23 6.25 14.52 -1.04
CA TRP A 23 7.08 13.83 -0.07
C TRP A 23 8.41 14.57 0.08
N ASP A 24 8.67 15.06 1.29
CA ASP A 24 9.94 15.66 1.73
C ASP A 24 10.16 15.22 3.18
N GLU A 25 10.66 13.99 3.36
CA GLU A 25 10.71 13.27 4.63
C GLU A 25 9.35 13.14 5.35
N GLN A 26 8.42 13.99 5.03
CA GLN A 26 7.04 14.04 5.51
C GLN A 26 6.10 14.35 4.35
N LEU A 27 4.81 14.09 4.54
CA LEU A 27 3.80 14.41 3.55
C LEU A 27 3.26 15.82 3.75
N PHE A 28 3.30 16.60 2.67
CA PHE A 28 2.76 17.94 2.59
C PHE A 28 1.75 18.05 1.45
N LEU A 29 0.67 18.78 1.72
CA LEU A 29 -0.27 19.18 0.68
C LEU A 29 0.08 20.60 0.24
N HIS A 30 0.46 20.77 -1.00
CA HIS A 30 0.72 22.06 -1.62
C HIS A 30 -0.45 22.44 -2.49
N THR A 31 -1.03 23.62 -2.26
CA THR A 31 -2.10 24.15 -3.10
C THR A 31 -1.70 25.54 -3.58
N THR A 32 -1.72 25.75 -4.89
CA THR A 32 -1.41 27.05 -5.51
C THR A 32 -2.67 27.61 -6.17
N LYS A 33 -3.01 28.85 -5.83
CA LYS A 33 -4.12 29.56 -6.46
C LYS A 33 -3.62 30.86 -7.06
N ASP A 34 -4.02 31.12 -8.30
CA ASP A 34 -3.78 32.41 -8.95
C ASP A 34 -4.67 33.46 -8.31
N VAL A 35 -4.11 34.67 -8.15
CA VAL A 35 -4.78 35.86 -7.66
C VAL A 35 -4.98 36.82 -8.85
N PHE A 36 -6.19 37.33 -9.00
CA PHE A 36 -6.58 38.24 -10.04
C PHE A 36 -7.00 39.58 -9.44
N ASP A 37 -6.80 40.67 -10.19
CA ASP A 37 -7.33 41.98 -9.85
C ASP A 37 -8.81 42.11 -10.26
N GLU A 38 -9.36 43.34 -10.09
CA GLU A 38 -10.76 43.65 -10.45
C GLU A 38 -11.01 43.54 -11.95
N ASP A 39 -9.99 43.74 -12.76
CA ASP A 39 -9.98 43.61 -14.23
C ASP A 39 -9.72 42.16 -14.70
N LYS A 40 -9.71 41.18 -13.79
CA LYS A 40 -9.40 39.76 -14.06
C LYS A 40 -7.99 39.51 -14.63
N GLN A 41 -7.07 40.45 -14.45
CA GLN A 41 -5.66 40.24 -14.79
C GLN A 41 -4.96 39.50 -13.64
N ARG A 42 -4.16 38.49 -13.97
CA ARG A 42 -3.40 37.73 -12.98
C ARG A 42 -2.30 38.61 -12.38
N ILE A 43 -2.44 38.95 -11.10
CA ILE A 43 -1.49 39.76 -10.37
C ILE A 43 -0.46 38.93 -9.58
N GLY A 44 -0.73 37.60 -9.38
CA GLY A 44 0.20 36.74 -8.68
C GLY A 44 -0.38 35.36 -8.40
N SER A 45 0.26 34.63 -7.50
CA SER A 45 -0.23 33.37 -6.99
C SER A 45 0.06 33.24 -5.50
N ILE A 46 -0.83 32.56 -4.78
CA ILE A 46 -0.67 32.19 -3.37
C ILE A 46 -0.46 30.69 -3.30
N THR A 47 0.64 30.25 -2.71
CA THR A 47 0.89 28.83 -2.43
C THR A 47 0.75 28.59 -0.94
N THR A 48 -0.12 27.66 -0.57
CA THR A 48 -0.28 27.16 0.79
C THR A 48 0.35 25.78 0.92
N GLN A 49 1.02 25.55 2.04
CA GLN A 49 1.59 24.26 2.40
C GLN A 49 0.97 23.79 3.71
N VAL A 50 0.36 22.61 3.68
CA VAL A 50 -0.24 21.97 4.86
C VAL A 50 0.50 20.68 5.16
N HIS A 51 1.04 20.58 6.38
CA HIS A 51 1.66 19.36 6.86
C HIS A 51 0.61 18.33 7.22
N LEU A 52 0.83 17.05 6.84
CA LEU A 52 -0.06 15.92 7.06
C LEU A 52 0.55 14.89 8.04
N PRO A 53 0.66 15.20 9.34
CA PRO A 53 1.41 14.38 10.29
C PRO A 53 0.78 12.99 10.51
N GLN A 54 -0.54 12.90 10.51
CA GLN A 54 -1.24 11.63 10.69
C GLN A 54 -0.99 10.69 9.51
N LEU A 55 -1.09 11.21 8.28
CA LEU A 55 -0.84 10.44 7.07
C LEU A 55 0.65 10.05 6.99
N THR A 56 1.56 10.97 7.29
CA THR A 56 3.02 10.70 7.35
C THR A 56 3.32 9.57 8.31
N ARG A 57 2.74 9.58 9.51
CA ARG A 57 2.94 8.53 10.51
C ARG A 57 2.48 7.18 10.00
N ARG A 58 1.30 7.10 9.41
CA ARG A 58 0.76 5.86 8.83
C ARG A 58 1.59 5.38 7.65
N PHE A 59 2.03 6.29 6.81
CA PHE A 59 2.87 5.99 5.65
C PHE A 59 4.25 5.43 6.06
N ARG A 60 4.80 5.92 7.17
CA ARG A 60 6.06 5.39 7.74
C ARG A 60 5.89 4.11 8.56
N ALA A 61 4.69 3.88 9.10
CA ALA A 61 4.41 2.72 9.96
C ALA A 61 4.37 1.39 9.20
N ILE A 62 4.57 1.38 7.90
CA ILE A 62 4.57 0.17 7.07
C ILE A 62 5.57 -0.88 7.58
N ARG A 63 6.68 -0.45 8.15
CA ARG A 63 7.71 -1.32 8.75
C ARG A 63 7.18 -2.22 9.89
N SER A 64 6.03 -1.87 10.47
CA SER A 64 5.39 -2.67 11.52
C SER A 64 4.41 -3.70 11.00
N ILE A 65 4.15 -3.73 9.68
CA ILE A 65 3.16 -4.62 9.06
C ILE A 65 3.82 -5.91 8.59
N GLY A 66 5.11 -5.85 8.21
CA GLY A 66 5.90 -6.99 7.76
C GLY A 66 7.13 -6.55 6.99
N GLU A 67 7.98 -7.50 6.62
CA GLU A 67 9.22 -7.25 5.88
C GLU A 67 8.95 -6.88 4.41
N THR A 68 7.90 -7.45 3.81
CA THR A 68 7.51 -7.21 2.42
C THR A 68 6.38 -6.20 2.28
N GLY A 69 5.93 -5.63 3.40
CA GLY A 69 4.84 -4.67 3.44
C GLY A 69 5.11 -3.42 2.61
N GLU A 70 4.13 -3.00 1.80
CA GLU A 70 4.16 -1.76 1.03
C GLU A 70 2.89 -0.95 1.23
N PHE A 71 3.06 0.36 1.43
CA PHE A 71 1.95 1.30 1.42
C PHE A 71 2.09 2.23 0.21
N ILE A 72 1.10 2.21 -0.66
CA ILE A 72 1.12 2.88 -1.96
C ILE A 72 0.04 3.97 -1.96
N LEU A 73 0.44 5.17 -2.35
CA LEU A 73 -0.44 6.30 -2.62
C LEU A 73 -0.34 6.64 -4.10
N CYS A 74 -1.41 6.49 -4.87
CA CYS A 74 -1.43 6.82 -6.29
C CYS A 74 -2.41 7.94 -6.58
N ALA A 75 -1.97 8.92 -7.36
CA ALA A 75 -2.84 9.93 -7.92
C ALA A 75 -3.47 9.45 -9.23
N ALA A 76 -4.68 9.96 -9.52
CA ALA A 76 -5.34 9.76 -10.80
C ALA A 76 -4.43 10.16 -11.95
N PRO A 77 -4.34 9.40 -13.09
CA PRO A 77 -3.54 9.83 -14.23
C PRO A 77 -4.05 11.17 -14.77
N GLU A 78 -3.12 11.96 -15.24
CA GLU A 78 -3.45 13.15 -16.01
C GLU A 78 -4.13 12.78 -17.34
N LYS A 79 -5.04 13.64 -17.81
CA LYS A 79 -5.70 13.43 -19.11
C LYS A 79 -4.66 13.18 -20.21
N GLY A 80 -4.79 12.04 -20.89
CA GLY A 80 -3.89 11.63 -21.97
C GLY A 80 -2.63 10.87 -21.53
N ARG A 81 -2.44 10.62 -20.25
CA ARG A 81 -1.41 9.72 -19.73
C ARG A 81 -2.01 8.39 -19.35
N HIS A 82 -1.33 7.31 -19.69
CA HIS A 82 -1.71 5.94 -19.30
C HIS A 82 -1.02 5.47 -18.01
N GLU A 83 -0.30 6.37 -17.34
CA GLU A 83 0.47 6.03 -16.15
C GLU A 83 -0.04 6.79 -14.93
N MET A 84 -0.14 6.10 -13.80
CA MET A 84 -0.41 6.68 -12.49
C MET A 84 0.90 7.02 -11.80
N ALA A 85 1.01 8.23 -11.26
CA ALA A 85 2.10 8.58 -10.37
C ALA A 85 1.80 8.05 -8.98
N CYS A 86 2.76 7.33 -8.39
CA CYS A 86 2.61 6.69 -7.09
C CYS A 86 3.79 6.97 -6.17
N LEU A 87 3.49 7.20 -4.89
CA LEU A 87 4.44 7.17 -3.78
C LEU A 87 4.32 5.80 -3.09
N ILE A 88 5.41 5.08 -2.99
CA ILE A 88 5.48 3.74 -2.41
C ILE A 88 6.37 3.81 -1.19
N SER A 89 5.80 3.51 0.00
CA SER A 89 6.56 3.35 1.23
C SER A 89 6.87 1.87 1.44
N GLN A 90 8.14 1.55 1.52
CA GLN A 90 8.68 0.21 1.76
C GLN A 90 9.54 0.23 3.03
N VAL A 91 9.99 -0.93 3.50
CA VAL A 91 10.88 -1.04 4.67
C VAL A 91 12.19 -0.27 4.46
N ASP A 92 12.71 -0.22 3.24
CA ASP A 92 13.95 0.46 2.86
C ASP A 92 13.78 1.97 2.55
N GLY A 93 12.55 2.47 2.54
CA GLY A 93 12.28 3.91 2.33
C GLY A 93 11.05 4.19 1.46
N VAL A 94 10.96 5.44 1.03
CA VAL A 94 9.91 5.91 0.13
C VAL A 94 10.46 6.06 -1.28
N LYS A 95 9.71 5.56 -2.26
CA LYS A 95 10.06 5.60 -3.68
C LYS A 95 8.92 6.21 -4.48
N PHE A 96 9.26 7.04 -5.45
CA PHE A 96 8.32 7.54 -6.44
C PHE A 96 8.38 6.68 -7.70
N ARG A 97 7.22 6.22 -8.17
CA ARG A 97 7.11 5.39 -9.38
C ARG A 97 5.91 5.78 -10.22
N HIS A 98 6.01 5.52 -11.52
CA HIS A 98 4.88 5.51 -12.43
C HIS A 98 4.45 4.07 -12.63
N LEU A 99 3.17 3.78 -12.38
CA LEU A 99 2.58 2.45 -12.57
C LEU A 99 1.55 2.54 -13.70
N ILE A 100 1.57 1.52 -14.56
CA ILE A 100 0.56 1.39 -15.62
C ILE A 100 -0.71 0.83 -14.95
N PRO A 101 -1.88 1.49 -15.14
CA PRO A 101 -3.15 0.94 -14.72
C PRO A 101 -3.37 -0.45 -15.34
N ASP A 102 -3.88 -1.36 -14.55
CA ASP A 102 -4.25 -2.70 -14.99
C ASP A 102 -5.62 -3.03 -14.39
N GLU A 103 -6.62 -3.20 -15.24
CA GLU A 103 -8.00 -3.44 -14.82
C GLU A 103 -8.17 -4.79 -14.09
N SER A 104 -7.26 -5.73 -14.34
CA SER A 104 -7.27 -7.04 -13.66
C SER A 104 -6.77 -6.96 -12.22
N ILE A 105 -6.04 -5.89 -11.87
CA ILE A 105 -5.46 -5.68 -10.55
C ILE A 105 -6.21 -4.54 -9.85
N PRO A 106 -7.00 -4.81 -8.80
CA PRO A 106 -7.84 -3.81 -8.15
C PRO A 106 -7.11 -2.55 -7.68
N SER A 107 -5.87 -2.67 -7.21
CA SER A 107 -5.04 -1.54 -6.79
C SER A 107 -4.51 -0.70 -7.94
N ARG A 108 -4.46 -1.27 -9.15
CA ARG A 108 -4.03 -0.59 -10.37
C ARG A 108 -5.17 -0.27 -11.32
N SER A 109 -6.39 -0.77 -11.03
CA SER A 109 -7.52 -0.48 -11.89
C SER A 109 -7.96 0.97 -11.72
N TYR A 110 -8.21 1.59 -12.84
CA TYR A 110 -8.98 2.81 -12.93
C TYR A 110 -10.45 2.41 -12.90
N PRO A 111 -11.23 2.90 -12.04
CA PRO A 111 -11.40 4.27 -11.63
C PRO A 111 -11.51 4.45 -10.11
N LEU A 112 -11.41 5.70 -9.69
CA LEU A 112 -11.81 6.22 -8.38
C LEU A 112 -13.19 5.73 -7.85
N ASP A 113 -13.94 5.01 -8.66
CA ASP A 113 -15.28 4.51 -8.33
C ASP A 113 -15.27 3.19 -7.54
N ARG A 114 -14.11 2.55 -7.36
CA ARG A 114 -14.05 1.32 -6.55
C ARG A 114 -14.11 1.62 -5.08
N LYS A 115 -15.08 0.99 -4.44
CA LYS A 115 -15.18 0.94 -2.97
C LYS A 115 -13.95 0.25 -2.39
N SER A 116 -13.65 0.54 -1.12
CA SER A 116 -12.61 -0.15 -0.37
C SER A 116 -12.81 -1.68 -0.42
N GLY A 117 -11.72 -2.43 -0.48
CA GLY A 117 -11.76 -3.87 -0.55
C GLY A 117 -10.43 -4.52 -0.22
N VAL A 118 -10.44 -5.86 -0.21
CA VAL A 118 -9.26 -6.70 -0.09
C VAL A 118 -9.27 -7.70 -1.25
N SER A 119 -8.12 -7.94 -1.86
CA SER A 119 -7.99 -8.95 -2.92
C SER A 119 -6.62 -9.62 -2.89
N ALA A 120 -6.59 -10.87 -3.36
CA ALA A 120 -5.37 -11.57 -3.70
C ALA A 120 -5.05 -11.30 -5.18
N THR A 121 -3.80 -10.94 -5.49
CA THR A 121 -3.38 -10.59 -6.83
C THR A 121 -1.89 -10.82 -7.02
N ILE A 122 -1.39 -10.64 -8.24
CA ILE A 122 0.04 -10.64 -8.54
C ILE A 122 0.48 -9.18 -8.70
N ASP A 123 1.50 -8.77 -7.95
CA ASP A 123 1.98 -7.39 -7.97
C ASP A 123 2.92 -7.10 -9.16
N TYR A 124 3.46 -5.86 -9.22
CA TYR A 124 4.39 -5.43 -10.27
C TYR A 124 5.75 -6.16 -10.23
N ARG A 125 6.07 -6.89 -9.13
CA ARG A 125 7.26 -7.74 -8.98
C ARG A 125 6.99 -9.18 -9.44
N GLN A 126 5.79 -9.49 -9.92
CA GLN A 126 5.30 -10.83 -10.25
C GLN A 126 5.22 -11.77 -9.03
N VAL A 127 4.98 -11.21 -7.84
CA VAL A 127 4.82 -11.94 -6.58
C VAL A 127 3.35 -11.97 -6.19
N PRO A 128 2.80 -13.12 -5.72
CA PRO A 128 1.47 -13.19 -5.12
C PRO A 128 1.41 -12.34 -3.86
N VAL A 129 0.44 -11.44 -3.79
CA VAL A 129 0.24 -10.53 -2.67
C VAL A 129 -1.23 -10.46 -2.25
N ILE A 130 -1.45 -10.18 -0.99
CA ILE A 130 -2.74 -9.73 -0.47
C ILE A 130 -2.70 -8.22 -0.37
N GLU A 131 -3.68 -7.57 -0.98
CA GLU A 131 -3.79 -6.12 -0.96
C GLU A 131 -5.12 -5.65 -0.38
N ALA A 132 -5.05 -4.61 0.46
CA ALA A 132 -6.20 -3.84 0.92
C ALA A 132 -6.13 -2.46 0.26
N TYR A 133 -7.20 -2.04 -0.39
CA TYR A 133 -7.25 -0.78 -1.13
C TYR A 133 -8.45 0.06 -0.74
N SER A 134 -8.27 1.37 -0.85
CA SER A 134 -9.32 2.37 -0.62
C SER A 134 -9.12 3.58 -1.53
N SER A 135 -10.21 4.14 -2.03
CA SER A 135 -10.20 5.34 -2.86
C SER A 135 -10.70 6.56 -2.09
N LEU A 136 -9.93 7.62 -2.12
CA LEU A 136 -10.28 8.96 -1.62
C LEU A 136 -10.73 9.83 -2.80
N GLN A 137 -11.93 9.57 -3.31
CA GLN A 137 -12.48 10.22 -4.50
C GLN A 137 -12.44 11.75 -4.44
N SER A 138 -12.70 12.32 -3.25
CA SER A 138 -12.72 13.77 -3.03
C SER A 138 -11.43 14.49 -3.40
N ILE A 139 -10.30 13.79 -3.34
CA ILE A 139 -8.97 14.34 -3.66
C ILE A 139 -8.26 13.62 -4.80
N GLY A 140 -8.92 12.65 -5.45
CA GLY A 140 -8.33 11.91 -6.56
C GLY A 140 -7.14 11.02 -6.18
N LEU A 141 -7.16 10.44 -4.98
CA LEU A 141 -6.09 9.62 -4.44
C LEU A 141 -6.58 8.20 -4.17
N THR A 142 -5.80 7.20 -4.53
CA THR A 142 -5.99 5.82 -4.09
C THR A 142 -4.91 5.44 -3.09
N MET A 143 -5.30 4.65 -2.10
CA MET A 143 -4.40 4.08 -1.10
C MET A 143 -4.46 2.57 -1.18
N THR A 144 -3.30 1.94 -1.19
CA THR A 144 -3.19 0.49 -1.17
C THR A 144 -2.14 0.08 -0.16
N LEU A 145 -2.49 -0.91 0.65
CA LEU A 145 -1.59 -1.61 1.53
C LEU A 145 -1.47 -3.03 1.01
N LYS A 146 -0.26 -3.51 0.78
CA LYS A 146 -0.04 -4.89 0.34
C LYS A 146 1.07 -5.57 1.13
N LEU A 147 0.97 -6.89 1.19
CA LEU A 147 1.91 -7.79 1.85
C LEU A 147 2.03 -9.05 0.99
N ASP A 148 3.21 -9.64 0.91
CA ASP A 148 3.41 -10.88 0.20
C ASP A 148 2.60 -12.00 0.86
N GLU A 149 1.94 -12.83 0.03
CA GLU A 149 1.08 -13.91 0.51
C GLU A 149 1.86 -14.91 1.35
N GLU A 150 3.09 -15.23 0.95
CA GLU A 150 3.97 -16.13 1.69
C GLU A 150 4.25 -15.62 3.10
N GLU A 151 4.56 -14.34 3.27
CA GLU A 151 4.80 -13.74 4.59
C GLU A 151 3.56 -13.77 5.45
N LEU A 152 2.40 -13.44 4.87
CA LEU A 152 1.12 -13.42 5.59
C LEU A 152 0.74 -14.80 6.14
N PHE A 153 0.95 -15.86 5.35
CA PHE A 153 0.56 -17.22 5.73
C PHE A 153 1.65 -18.01 6.46
N LYS A 154 2.90 -17.54 6.47
CA LYS A 154 4.02 -18.21 7.15
C LYS A 154 3.73 -18.61 8.60
N PRO A 155 3.23 -17.70 9.49
CA PRO A 155 2.95 -18.09 10.87
C PRO A 155 1.85 -19.14 11.00
N VAL A 156 0.88 -19.16 10.06
CA VAL A 156 -0.18 -20.18 10.02
C VAL A 156 0.40 -21.52 9.58
N ALA A 157 1.24 -21.53 8.55
CA ALA A 157 1.87 -22.74 8.05
C ALA A 157 2.79 -23.39 9.10
N GLU A 158 3.55 -22.61 9.84
CA GLU A 158 4.39 -23.08 10.95
C GLU A 158 3.54 -23.74 12.05
N LYS A 159 2.46 -23.10 12.48
CA LYS A 159 1.55 -23.66 13.49
C LYS A 159 0.85 -24.92 13.00
N LEU A 160 0.44 -24.96 11.75
CA LEU A 160 -0.17 -26.14 11.17
C LEU A 160 0.79 -27.34 11.14
N LYS A 161 2.06 -27.11 10.81
CA LYS A 161 3.11 -28.11 10.86
C LYS A 161 3.26 -28.74 12.24
N ASP A 162 3.30 -27.90 13.30
CA ASP A 162 3.38 -28.34 14.69
C ASP A 162 2.19 -29.25 15.05
N ILE A 163 0.99 -28.81 14.70
CA ILE A 163 -0.26 -29.56 14.96
C ILE A 163 -0.25 -30.93 14.27
N ILE A 164 0.22 -31.00 13.02
CA ILE A 164 0.32 -32.26 12.28
C ILE A 164 1.31 -33.20 12.93
N ILE A 165 2.46 -32.70 13.42
CA ILE A 165 3.46 -33.51 14.12
C ILE A 165 2.88 -34.06 15.41
N TYR A 166 2.20 -33.27 16.22
CA TYR A 166 1.55 -33.74 17.47
C TYR A 166 0.46 -34.78 17.19
N LEU A 167 -0.35 -34.59 16.18
CA LEU A 167 -1.39 -35.54 15.77
C LEU A 167 -0.77 -36.87 15.33
N ALA A 168 0.26 -36.83 14.52
CA ALA A 168 0.98 -38.03 14.08
C ALA A 168 1.59 -38.79 15.26
N ALA A 169 2.19 -38.10 16.22
CA ALA A 169 2.74 -38.71 17.43
C ALA A 169 1.65 -39.40 18.28
N LEU A 170 0.48 -38.76 18.45
CA LEU A 170 -0.65 -39.37 19.13
C LEU A 170 -1.14 -40.67 18.45
N ILE A 171 -1.31 -40.64 17.14
CA ILE A 171 -1.73 -41.83 16.38
C ILE A 171 -0.72 -42.98 16.55
N ILE A 172 0.58 -42.67 16.49
CA ILE A 172 1.62 -43.69 16.69
C ILE A 172 1.55 -44.26 18.11
N ALA A 173 1.37 -43.40 19.13
CA ALA A 173 1.25 -43.84 20.53
C ALA A 173 0.03 -44.77 20.74
N GLU A 174 -1.12 -44.45 20.13
CA GLU A 174 -2.31 -45.28 20.19
C GLU A 174 -2.08 -46.65 19.54
N ILE A 175 -1.45 -46.69 18.36
CA ILE A 175 -1.12 -47.95 17.69
C ILE A 175 -0.19 -48.80 18.55
N LEU A 176 0.82 -48.20 19.17
CA LEU A 176 1.75 -48.93 20.04
C LEU A 176 1.05 -49.47 21.31
N LEU A 177 0.19 -48.69 21.92
CA LEU A 177 -0.61 -49.08 23.05
C LEU A 177 -1.55 -50.25 22.74
N LEU A 178 -2.28 -50.18 21.63
CA LEU A 178 -3.15 -51.23 21.12
C LEU A 178 -2.34 -52.51 20.88
N ASN A 179 -1.22 -52.41 20.18
CA ASN A 179 -0.38 -53.58 19.90
C ASN A 179 0.18 -54.23 21.15
N TRP A 180 0.60 -53.40 22.15
CA TRP A 180 1.04 -53.90 23.48
C TRP A 180 -0.09 -54.61 24.20
N PHE A 181 -1.32 -54.05 24.23
CA PHE A 181 -2.48 -54.60 24.87
C PHE A 181 -2.92 -55.94 24.26
N VAL A 182 -2.97 -56.01 22.92
CA VAL A 182 -3.28 -57.25 22.22
C VAL A 182 -2.27 -58.35 22.46
N ARG A 183 -0.94 -58.04 22.49
CA ARG A 183 0.08 -59.03 22.81
C ARG A 183 -0.07 -59.56 24.25
N LYS A 184 -0.48 -58.72 25.22
CA LYS A 184 -0.65 -59.12 26.60
C LYS A 184 -1.91 -59.95 26.82
N LEU A 185 -2.93 -59.84 25.96
CA LEU A 185 -4.15 -60.65 26.03
C LEU A 185 -3.96 -62.06 25.42
N ILE A 186 -2.99 -62.26 24.52
CA ILE A 186 -2.73 -63.54 23.83
C ILE A 186 -1.69 -64.38 24.59
N GLN A 187 -1.01 -63.84 25.58
CA GLN A 187 -0.13 -64.58 26.51
C GLN A 187 -0.90 -65.02 27.75
#